data_ffe413494dad799c3bc51eb0db8e0bb5
#
_entry.id   ffe413494dad799c3bc51eb0db8e0bb5
#
_cell.length_a   1.000
_cell.length_b   1.000
_cell.length_c   1.000
_cell.angle_alpha   90.00
_cell.angle_beta   90.00
_cell.angle_gamma   90.00
#
_symmetry.space_group_name_H-M   'P 1'
#
loop_
_entity.id
_entity.type
_entity.pdbx_description
1 polymer ?
#
loop_
_entity_poly.entity_id
_entity_poly.type
_entity_poly.pdbx_seq_one_letter_code
_entity_poly.pdbx_strand_id
1 'polypeptide(L)' 'MSSPLRLRTPESAKQISVIEVCTARGSWLDTDPVRSVTQYWSLDGELLAERDSWSQK' A
#
# COMPACT_ATOMS: atom_id res chain seq x y z
N MET A 1 -23.49 -2.05 -0.57
CA MET A 1 -22.96 -2.47 -0.86
C MET A 1 -22.32 -3.08 -1.25
N SER A 2 -22.42 -3.17 -1.63
CA SER A 2 -21.83 -3.92 -1.76
C SER A 2 -20.75 -4.18 -2.42
N SER A 3 -19.78 -4.36 -2.01
CA SER A 3 -18.55 -4.63 -2.68
C SER A 3 -18.64 -5.85 -3.57
N PRO A 4 -18.17 -5.79 -4.79
CA PRO A 4 -18.18 -6.96 -5.64
C PRO A 4 -17.31 -8.09 -5.11
N LEU A 5 -16.33 -7.77 -4.30
CA LEU A 5 -15.45 -8.80 -3.78
C LEU A 5 -16.15 -9.81 -2.92
N ARG A 6 -17.15 -9.35 -2.22
CA ARG A 6 -17.87 -10.27 -1.35
C ARG A 6 -18.72 -11.26 -2.13
N LEU A 7 -18.90 -11.00 -3.40
CA LEU A 7 -19.74 -11.84 -4.22
C LEU A 7 -18.96 -12.91 -4.93
N ARG A 8 -17.66 -12.93 -4.75
CA ARG A 8 -16.85 -13.81 -5.54
C ARG A 8 -15.96 -14.64 -4.67
N THR A 9 -15.78 -15.85 -5.09
CA THR A 9 -14.75 -16.71 -4.56
C THR A 9 -13.50 -16.48 -5.37
N PRO A 10 -12.36 -16.25 -4.75
CA PRO A 10 -11.15 -16.09 -5.54
C PRO A 10 -10.84 -17.35 -6.31
N GLU A 11 -10.32 -17.17 -7.51
CA GLU A 11 -9.96 -18.31 -8.33
C GLU A 11 -8.68 -18.95 -7.86
N SER A 12 -7.85 -18.20 -7.19
CA SER A 12 -6.64 -18.77 -6.62
C SER A 12 -6.16 -17.89 -5.49
N ALA A 13 -5.39 -18.47 -4.61
CA ALA A 13 -4.75 -17.75 -3.54
C ALA A 13 -3.45 -18.44 -3.25
N LYS A 14 -2.41 -17.65 -3.02
CA LYS A 14 -1.11 -18.20 -2.70
C LYS A 14 -0.32 -17.19 -1.91
N GLN A 15 0.66 -17.69 -1.21
CA GLN A 15 1.55 -16.86 -0.43
C GLN A 15 2.73 -16.47 -1.31
N ILE A 16 3.08 -15.20 -1.27
CA ILE A 16 4.22 -14.70 -2.01
C ILE A 16 5.11 -13.91 -1.06
N SER A 17 6.34 -13.68 -1.49
CA SER A 17 7.27 -12.87 -0.72
C SER A 17 7.37 -11.49 -1.34
N VAL A 18 7.40 -10.47 -0.50
CA VAL A 18 7.52 -9.10 -0.95
C VAL A 18 8.53 -8.39 -0.08
N ILE A 19 9.00 -7.24 -0.56
CA ILE A 19 9.89 -6.38 0.19
C ILE A 19 9.04 -5.23 0.71
N GLU A 20 9.01 -5.06 2.02
CA GLU A 20 8.31 -3.96 2.64
C GLU A 20 9.30 -2.82 2.87
N VAL A 21 8.95 -1.65 2.37
CA VAL A 21 9.78 -0.46 2.51
C VAL A 21 8.98 0.59 3.26
N CYS A 22 9.57 1.15 4.29
CA CYS A 22 8.97 2.25 5.03
C CYS A 22 9.79 3.49 4.77
N THR A 23 9.13 4.55 4.38
CA THR A 23 9.82 5.80 4.04
C THR A 23 9.00 6.97 4.55
N ALA A 24 9.63 8.13 4.58
CA ALA A 24 8.96 9.36 4.99
C ALA A 24 8.62 10.17 3.76
N ARG A 25 7.50 10.85 3.82
CA ARG A 25 7.04 11.71 2.73
C ARG A 25 6.47 12.97 3.35
N GLY A 26 6.66 14.10 2.68
CA GLY A 26 6.16 15.37 3.17
C GLY A 26 7.24 16.41 3.12
N SER A 27 6.84 17.67 3.31
CA SER A 27 7.76 18.80 3.16
C SER A 27 7.92 19.62 4.42
N TRP A 28 7.42 19.16 5.56
CA TRP A 28 7.50 19.87 6.84
C TRP A 28 6.59 21.08 6.90
N LEU A 29 5.69 21.23 5.93
CA LEU A 29 4.70 22.32 5.95
C LEU A 29 3.40 21.81 6.57
N ASP A 30 2.62 22.74 7.12
CA ASP A 30 1.34 22.38 7.71
C ASP A 30 0.43 21.68 6.71
N THR A 31 0.54 22.07 5.46
CA THR A 31 -0.30 21.51 4.42
C THR A 31 0.26 20.22 3.84
N ASP A 32 1.48 19.86 4.24
CA ASP A 32 2.11 18.66 3.72
C ASP A 32 3.02 18.09 4.81
N PRO A 33 2.43 17.59 5.90
CA PRO A 33 3.23 17.10 7.02
C PRO A 33 4.00 15.85 6.66
N VAL A 34 5.12 15.68 7.33
CA VAL A 34 5.90 14.47 7.17
C VAL A 34 5.13 13.30 7.77
N ARG A 35 5.04 12.21 7.04
CA ARG A 35 4.31 11.03 7.48
C ARG A 35 4.99 9.78 6.95
N SER A 36 4.58 8.67 7.50
CA SER A 36 5.13 7.38 7.08
C SER A 36 4.36 6.83 5.90
N VAL A 37 5.09 6.30 4.96
CA VAL A 37 4.50 5.63 3.80
C VAL A 37 5.11 4.23 3.76
N THR A 38 4.26 3.24 3.59
CA THR A 38 4.69 1.85 3.47
C THR A 38 4.47 1.40 2.05
N GLN A 39 5.48 0.77 1.48
CA GLN A 39 5.42 0.28 0.11
C GLN A 39 5.74 -1.20 0.11
N TYR A 40 5.14 -1.91 -0.82
CA TYR A 40 5.41 -3.33 -1.02
C TYR A 40 5.89 -3.53 -2.43
N TRP A 41 7.06 -4.11 -2.56
CA TRP A 41 7.72 -4.28 -3.84
C TRP A 41 7.93 -5.76 -4.11
N SER A 42 7.88 -6.14 -5.37
CA SER A 42 8.24 -7.48 -5.74
C SER A 42 9.75 -7.66 -5.60
N LEU A 43 10.18 -8.90 -5.59
CA LEU A 43 11.60 -9.18 -5.52
C LEU A 43 12.33 -8.73 -6.78
N ASP A 44 11.57 -8.50 -7.84
CA ASP A 44 12.13 -8.01 -9.09
C ASP A 44 12.24 -6.49 -9.15
N GLY A 45 11.72 -5.81 -8.14
CA GLY A 45 11.82 -4.36 -8.10
C GLY A 45 10.60 -3.63 -8.62
N GLU A 46 9.46 -4.27 -8.67
CA GLU A 46 8.23 -3.65 -9.12
C GLU A 46 7.37 -3.25 -7.92
N LEU A 47 6.87 -2.02 -7.94
CA LEU A 47 6.00 -1.56 -6.86
C LEU A 47 4.63 -2.22 -7.01
N LEU A 48 4.23 -2.93 -5.97
CA LEU A 48 2.97 -3.66 -5.98
C LEU A 48 1.87 -2.92 -5.26
N ALA A 49 2.19 -2.23 -4.19
CA ALA A 49 1.20 -1.53 -3.40
C ALA A 49 1.87 -0.45 -2.58
N GLU A 50 1.10 0.56 -2.21
CA GLU A 50 1.60 1.64 -1.39
C GLU A 50 0.51 2.08 -0.45
N ARG A 51 0.90 2.36 0.78
CA ARG A 51 -0.04 2.83 1.79
C ARG A 51 0.52 4.11 2.39
N ASP A 52 -0.19 5.19 2.21
CA ASP A 52 0.20 6.51 2.70
C ASP A 52 -0.78 6.87 3.82
N SER A 53 -0.26 7.03 5.03
CA SER A 53 -1.13 7.30 6.17
C SER A 53 -1.84 8.64 6.04
N TRP A 54 -1.28 9.57 5.29
CA TRP A 54 -1.89 10.88 5.11
C TRP A 54 -3.18 10.80 4.31
N SER A 55 -3.20 9.96 3.30
CA SER A 55 -4.36 9.87 2.42
C SER A 55 -5.37 8.85 2.89
N GLN A 56 -5.14 8.23 4.00
CA GLN A 56 -6.04 7.22 4.52
C GLN A 56 -7.27 7.85 5.13
N LYS A 57 -8.42 7.33 4.82
CA LYS A 57 -9.67 7.87 5.33
C LYS A 57 -10.43 6.84 6.11
#